data_94a8a84f51195db77bb6191447d48a7e
#
_entry.id   94a8a84f51195db77bb6191447d48a7e
#
_cell.length_a   1.000
_cell.length_b   1.000
_cell.length_c   1.000
_cell.angle_alpha   90.00
_cell.angle_beta   90.00
_cell.angle_gamma   90.00
#
_symmetry.space_group_name_H-M   'P 1'
#
loop_
_entity.id
_entity.type
_entity.pdbx_description
1 polymer ?
#
loop_
_entity_poly.entity_id
_entity_poly.type
_entity_poly.pdbx_seq_one_letter_code
_entity_poly.pdbx_strand_id
1 'polypeptide(L)'
;MKKLIIATGLLLGGFFAQAQIKGVKHVILIGMDGFGAYCFPKVNNPNMKQMMQDGAWTLQARSVLPSSSAVNWASMVMGAGPEVHGYTEWDSRKPELPSRELDQYGMFPSIYTILREQKPKAEIGVIYSWDGIGYLFPKAAVNKDLGTHDNDSLATAASVAYIKEKKPDFLFIHFDEPDGTGHNIGHNIQPYFDQVTKNDVLLGKILQAVKDAGMWDNTIILLTADHGGIKKGHGGKTMEEMQIPWIIRGPGVANKEIKSSVVTYDTAATLAWIFGLKTPQVWTGRPVTEAFK
;
A
#
# COMPACT_ATOMS: atom_id res chain seq x y z
N MET A 1 1.59 3.30 -69.40
CA MET A 1 1.80 2.50 -68.18
C MET A 1 1.80 3.46 -66.99
N LYS A 2 0.70 3.52 -66.24
CA LYS A 2 0.59 4.39 -65.05
C LYS A 2 1.07 3.61 -63.84
N LYS A 3 2.10 4.10 -63.16
CA LYS A 3 2.61 3.52 -61.88
C LYS A 3 1.73 3.98 -60.74
N LEU A 4 1.07 3.01 -60.10
CA LEU A 4 0.29 3.20 -58.90
C LEU A 4 1.24 3.22 -57.72
N ILE A 5 1.39 4.36 -57.01
CA ILE A 5 2.15 4.48 -55.76
C ILE A 5 1.15 4.20 -54.64
N ILE A 6 1.31 3.05 -53.97
CA ILE A 6 0.55 2.70 -52.77
C ILE A 6 1.31 3.34 -51.60
N ALA A 7 0.77 4.40 -51.01
CA ALA A 7 1.25 5.00 -49.77
C ALA A 7 0.75 4.15 -48.58
N THR A 8 1.64 3.39 -47.98
CA THR A 8 1.38 2.66 -46.73
C THR A 8 1.39 3.66 -45.59
N GLY A 9 0.21 4.09 -45.15
CA GLY A 9 0.06 4.89 -43.96
C GLY A 9 0.42 4.05 -42.70
N LEU A 10 1.54 4.36 -42.04
CA LEU A 10 1.83 3.89 -40.70
C LEU A 10 0.81 4.54 -39.74
N LEU A 11 -0.17 3.76 -39.27
CA LEU A 11 -0.97 4.11 -38.09
C LEU A 11 -0.07 4.00 -36.86
N LEU A 12 0.51 5.11 -36.46
CA LEU A 12 1.10 5.30 -35.14
C LEU A 12 -0.04 5.20 -34.12
N GLY A 13 -0.25 4.01 -33.57
CA GLY A 13 -1.11 3.81 -32.42
C GLY A 13 -0.62 4.70 -31.29
N GLY A 14 -1.39 5.74 -30.97
CA GLY A 14 -1.10 6.61 -29.87
C GLY A 14 -1.10 5.79 -28.58
N PHE A 15 0.07 5.58 -28.00
CA PHE A 15 0.17 5.16 -26.61
C PHE A 15 -0.37 6.32 -25.78
N PHE A 16 -1.58 6.17 -25.27
CA PHE A 16 -2.05 7.03 -24.19
C PHE A 16 -1.13 6.79 -23.00
N ALA A 17 -0.11 7.63 -22.86
CA ALA A 17 0.66 7.69 -21.65
C ALA A 17 -0.32 8.02 -20.51
N GLN A 18 -0.50 7.07 -19.61
CA GLN A 18 -1.31 7.28 -18.41
C GLN A 18 -0.69 8.47 -17.67
N ALA A 19 -1.48 9.53 -17.45
CA ALA A 19 -0.94 10.78 -16.96
C ALA A 19 -0.46 10.62 -15.51
N GLN A 20 0.83 10.75 -15.28
CA GLN A 20 1.39 10.88 -13.94
C GLN A 20 0.81 12.11 -13.26
N ILE A 21 0.50 12.03 -11.96
CA ILE A 21 0.03 13.20 -11.21
C ILE A 21 1.15 14.25 -11.19
N LYS A 22 0.84 15.44 -11.67
CA LYS A 22 1.82 16.53 -11.75
C LYS A 22 2.37 16.89 -10.37
N GLY A 23 3.69 16.95 -10.24
CA GLY A 23 4.38 17.36 -9.02
C GLY A 23 4.71 16.23 -8.06
N VAL A 24 4.22 15.00 -8.27
CA VAL A 24 4.58 13.84 -7.44
C VAL A 24 5.92 13.28 -7.87
N LYS A 25 6.83 13.12 -6.92
CA LYS A 25 8.13 12.45 -7.09
C LYS A 25 8.25 11.21 -6.21
N HIS A 26 7.60 11.21 -5.07
CA HIS A 26 7.75 10.19 -4.04
C HIS A 26 6.38 9.68 -3.60
N VAL A 27 6.30 8.39 -3.29
CA VAL A 27 5.12 7.77 -2.68
C VAL A 27 5.56 6.94 -1.49
N ILE A 28 4.90 7.15 -0.36
CA ILE A 28 5.12 6.37 0.86
C ILE A 28 3.81 5.68 1.21
N LEU A 29 3.81 4.35 1.17
CA LEU A 29 2.73 3.50 1.66
C LEU A 29 3.06 3.10 3.09
N ILE A 30 2.14 3.35 4.02
CA ILE A 30 2.26 2.96 5.42
C ILE A 30 1.14 2.00 5.73
N GLY A 31 1.49 0.79 6.14
CA GLY A 31 0.58 -0.25 6.55
C GLY A 31 0.65 -0.51 8.05
N MET A 32 -0.49 -0.58 8.72
CA MET A 32 -0.61 -0.97 10.12
C MET A 32 -1.40 -2.28 10.20
N ASP A 33 -0.75 -3.36 10.66
CA ASP A 33 -1.36 -4.67 10.73
C ASP A 33 -2.52 -4.69 11.74
N GLY A 34 -3.61 -5.34 11.37
CA GLY A 34 -4.77 -5.51 12.22
C GLY A 34 -5.53 -4.21 12.60
N PHE A 35 -5.29 -3.09 11.90
CA PHE A 35 -5.88 -1.79 12.24
C PHE A 35 -7.30 -1.62 11.71
N GLY A 36 -8.29 -2.05 12.50
CA GLY A 36 -9.70 -1.89 12.18
C GLY A 36 -10.18 -0.43 12.21
N ALA A 37 -10.98 -0.03 11.22
CA ALA A 37 -11.51 1.34 11.12
C ALA A 37 -12.38 1.78 12.31
N TYR A 38 -12.94 0.84 13.06
CA TYR A 38 -13.72 1.08 14.27
C TYR A 38 -12.95 1.80 15.39
N CYS A 39 -11.61 1.86 15.26
CA CYS A 39 -10.75 2.54 16.24
C CYS A 39 -10.87 4.06 16.20
N PHE A 40 -11.08 4.63 15.01
CA PHE A 40 -10.96 6.08 14.78
C PHE A 40 -11.69 6.98 15.77
N PRO A 41 -12.95 6.71 16.16
CA PRO A 41 -13.63 7.54 17.15
C PRO A 41 -13.15 7.33 18.60
N LYS A 42 -12.32 6.31 18.85
CA LYS A 42 -11.96 5.85 20.19
C LYS A 42 -10.49 6.11 20.57
N VAL A 43 -9.68 6.57 19.61
CA VAL A 43 -8.23 6.73 19.80
C VAL A 43 -7.81 8.19 19.70
N ASN A 44 -6.71 8.51 20.39
CA ASN A 44 -6.01 9.77 20.20
C ASN A 44 -5.00 9.63 19.04
N ASN A 45 -5.39 10.10 17.86
CA ASN A 45 -4.66 9.92 16.61
C ASN A 45 -4.52 11.24 15.82
N PRO A 46 -3.84 12.25 16.38
CA PRO A 46 -3.75 13.57 15.79
C PRO A 46 -3.06 13.60 14.40
N ASN A 47 -2.05 12.74 14.18
CA ASN A 47 -1.35 12.68 12.89
C ASN A 47 -2.23 12.08 11.79
N MET A 48 -2.95 10.99 12.09
CA MET A 48 -3.92 10.41 11.14
C MET A 48 -5.06 11.40 10.84
N LYS A 49 -5.59 12.08 11.85
CA LYS A 49 -6.62 13.12 11.67
C LYS A 49 -6.11 14.28 10.82
N GLN A 50 -4.85 14.69 11.00
CA GLN A 50 -4.24 15.72 10.16
C GLN A 50 -4.13 15.25 8.70
N MET A 51 -3.73 13.99 8.46
CA MET A 51 -3.72 13.43 7.10
C MET A 51 -5.11 13.43 6.46
N MET A 52 -6.18 13.13 7.23
CA MET A 52 -7.56 13.20 6.75
C MET A 52 -8.00 14.63 6.43
N GLN A 53 -7.59 15.61 7.25
CA GLN A 53 -7.87 17.03 7.00
C GLN A 53 -7.16 17.57 5.77
N ASP A 54 -5.96 17.07 5.47
CA ASP A 54 -5.12 17.51 4.36
C ASP A 54 -5.31 16.66 3.09
N GLY A 55 -6.19 15.66 3.11
CA GLY A 55 -6.29 14.69 2.04
C GLY A 55 -7.66 14.03 1.88
N ALA A 56 -7.68 12.93 1.13
CA ALA A 56 -8.87 12.12 0.92
C ALA A 56 -8.83 10.87 1.78
N TRP A 57 -10.00 10.40 2.21
CA TRP A 57 -10.06 9.28 3.13
C TRP A 57 -11.39 8.53 3.07
N THR A 58 -11.36 7.27 3.45
CA THR A 58 -12.53 6.48 3.82
C THR A 58 -12.20 5.59 5.01
N LEU A 59 -13.18 5.39 5.87
CA LEU A 59 -13.15 4.40 6.96
C LEU A 59 -13.98 3.15 6.62
N GLN A 60 -14.32 2.99 5.34
CA GLN A 60 -15.17 1.91 4.84
C GLN A 60 -14.48 1.06 3.78
N ALA A 61 -13.14 1.19 3.62
CA ALA A 61 -12.39 0.30 2.77
C ALA A 61 -12.48 -1.14 3.28
N ARG A 62 -12.29 -2.12 2.40
CA ARG A 62 -12.46 -3.55 2.71
C ARG A 62 -11.20 -4.33 2.45
N SER A 63 -10.87 -5.20 3.40
CA SER A 63 -9.97 -6.32 3.15
C SER A 63 -10.64 -7.36 2.25
N VAL A 64 -9.85 -8.31 1.74
CA VAL A 64 -10.36 -9.52 1.07
C VAL A 64 -10.50 -10.67 2.07
N LEU A 65 -11.20 -11.73 1.69
CA LEU A 65 -11.32 -12.95 2.49
C LEU A 65 -10.27 -14.00 2.08
N PRO A 66 -9.72 -14.71 3.06
CA PRO A 66 -9.84 -14.49 4.50
C PRO A 66 -9.20 -13.15 4.91
N SER A 67 -9.78 -12.47 5.92
CA SER A 67 -9.27 -11.19 6.44
C SER A 67 -8.03 -11.43 7.31
N SER A 68 -6.93 -11.81 6.67
CA SER A 68 -5.68 -12.21 7.32
C SER A 68 -4.46 -11.64 6.61
N SER A 69 -3.33 -11.61 7.31
CA SER A 69 -2.17 -10.76 7.01
C SER A 69 -1.56 -11.03 5.65
N ALA A 70 -0.91 -12.18 5.39
CA ALA A 70 -0.25 -12.39 4.09
C ALA A 70 -1.22 -12.31 2.90
N VAL A 71 -2.47 -12.73 3.06
CA VAL A 71 -3.52 -12.66 2.02
C VAL A 71 -3.79 -11.21 1.61
N ASN A 72 -3.98 -10.34 2.61
CA ASN A 72 -4.33 -8.94 2.34
C ASN A 72 -3.12 -8.08 1.99
N TRP A 73 -1.95 -8.32 2.60
CA TRP A 73 -0.71 -7.66 2.18
C TRP A 73 -0.32 -8.03 0.75
N ALA A 74 -0.44 -9.32 0.37
CA ALA A 74 -0.24 -9.74 -1.02
C ALA A 74 -1.25 -9.05 -1.95
N SER A 75 -2.54 -9.08 -1.64
CA SER A 75 -3.57 -8.41 -2.43
C SER A 75 -3.29 -6.92 -2.61
N MET A 76 -2.85 -6.25 -1.53
CA MET A 76 -2.53 -4.82 -1.51
C MET A 76 -1.40 -4.45 -2.47
N VAL A 77 -0.34 -5.25 -2.54
CA VAL A 77 0.83 -4.93 -3.39
C VAL A 77 0.78 -5.60 -4.76
N MET A 78 -0.08 -6.60 -4.94
CA MET A 78 -0.25 -7.37 -6.19
C MET A 78 -1.50 -6.95 -7.00
N GLY A 79 -2.35 -6.09 -6.49
CA GLY A 79 -3.49 -5.52 -7.22
C GLY A 79 -4.57 -6.52 -7.64
N ALA A 80 -4.66 -7.68 -6.98
CA ALA A 80 -5.61 -8.74 -7.26
C ALA A 80 -6.01 -9.47 -5.97
N GLY A 81 -7.09 -10.25 -6.01
CA GLY A 81 -7.51 -11.09 -4.89
C GLY A 81 -6.73 -12.41 -4.77
N PRO A 82 -6.88 -13.12 -3.63
CA PRO A 82 -6.16 -14.36 -3.35
C PRO A 82 -6.43 -15.48 -4.36
N GLU A 83 -7.61 -15.51 -4.95
CA GLU A 83 -7.97 -16.46 -6.01
C GLU A 83 -7.14 -16.28 -7.30
N VAL A 84 -6.47 -15.13 -7.44
CA VAL A 84 -5.66 -14.79 -8.63
C VAL A 84 -4.18 -14.85 -8.35
N HIS A 85 -3.72 -14.25 -7.22
CA HIS A 85 -2.30 -14.25 -6.87
C HIS A 85 -1.85 -15.53 -6.12
N GLY A 86 -2.78 -16.26 -5.51
CA GLY A 86 -2.54 -17.58 -4.95
C GLY A 86 -2.11 -17.64 -3.48
N TYR A 87 -1.86 -16.51 -2.82
CA TYR A 87 -1.54 -16.45 -1.38
C TYR A 87 -2.86 -16.49 -0.60
N THR A 88 -3.11 -17.57 0.14
CA THR A 88 -4.44 -17.86 0.73
C THR A 88 -4.43 -18.07 2.25
N GLU A 89 -3.23 -18.19 2.85
CA GLU A 89 -3.07 -18.43 4.28
C GLU A 89 -2.49 -17.19 4.98
N TRP A 90 -2.68 -17.10 6.29
CA TRP A 90 -2.25 -15.94 7.07
C TRP A 90 -0.73 -15.70 7.05
N ASP A 91 0.07 -16.76 6.94
CA ASP A 91 1.53 -16.74 6.93
C ASP A 91 2.13 -17.24 5.60
N SER A 92 1.38 -17.14 4.51
CA SER A 92 1.84 -17.58 3.18
C SER A 92 3.24 -17.05 2.86
N ARG A 93 4.17 -17.98 2.66
CA ARG A 93 5.55 -17.69 2.21
C ARG A 93 5.76 -17.92 0.72
N LYS A 94 4.82 -18.59 0.10
CA LYS A 94 4.68 -18.85 -1.32
C LYS A 94 3.18 -19.03 -1.61
N PRO A 95 2.74 -18.86 -2.84
CA PRO A 95 1.33 -19.09 -3.16
C PRO A 95 0.94 -20.56 -2.95
N GLU A 96 -0.18 -20.81 -2.24
CA GLU A 96 -0.78 -22.14 -2.06
C GLU A 96 -1.54 -22.58 -3.31
N LEU A 97 -2.13 -21.61 -4.03
CA LEU A 97 -2.71 -21.84 -5.35
C LEU A 97 -1.73 -21.36 -6.43
N PRO A 98 -1.66 -22.03 -7.58
CA PRO A 98 -0.86 -21.52 -8.69
C PRO A 98 -1.26 -20.08 -9.06
N SER A 99 -0.32 -19.14 -8.97
CA SER A 99 -0.54 -17.76 -9.42
C SER A 99 -0.98 -17.74 -10.88
N ARG A 100 -1.97 -16.93 -11.22
CA ARG A 100 -2.54 -16.84 -12.57
C ARG A 100 -1.51 -16.37 -13.62
N GLU A 101 -0.55 -15.57 -13.21
CA GLU A 101 0.53 -15.05 -14.03
C GLU A 101 1.80 -14.94 -13.17
N LEU A 102 2.96 -15.10 -13.78
CA LEU A 102 4.26 -14.90 -13.12
C LEU A 102 5.04 -13.83 -13.89
N ASP A 103 5.69 -12.94 -13.15
CA ASP A 103 6.62 -11.96 -13.69
C ASP A 103 8.02 -12.55 -13.94
N GLN A 104 8.96 -11.72 -14.38
CA GLN A 104 10.34 -12.11 -14.63
C GLN A 104 11.09 -12.62 -13.40
N TYR A 105 10.57 -12.44 -12.19
CA TYR A 105 11.13 -12.92 -10.93
C TYR A 105 10.48 -14.22 -10.46
N GLY A 106 9.50 -14.75 -11.20
CA GLY A 106 8.77 -15.97 -10.85
C GLY A 106 7.73 -15.77 -9.75
N MET A 107 7.29 -14.53 -9.51
CA MET A 107 6.21 -14.19 -8.58
C MET A 107 5.04 -13.57 -9.34
N PHE A 108 3.87 -13.49 -8.69
CA PHE A 108 2.76 -12.74 -9.25
C PHE A 108 3.15 -11.25 -9.38
N PRO A 109 2.82 -10.57 -10.52
CA PRO A 109 3.23 -9.19 -10.74
C PRO A 109 2.74 -8.25 -9.63
N SER A 110 3.66 -7.48 -9.05
CA SER A 110 3.41 -6.56 -7.95
C SER A 110 3.76 -5.12 -8.31
N ILE A 111 3.36 -4.16 -7.48
CA ILE A 111 3.75 -2.76 -7.66
C ILE A 111 5.28 -2.60 -7.73
N TYR A 112 6.04 -3.41 -7.00
CA TYR A 112 7.50 -3.34 -7.01
C TYR A 112 8.07 -3.76 -8.36
N THR A 113 7.55 -4.85 -8.93
CA THR A 113 8.06 -5.42 -10.19
C THR A 113 7.72 -4.53 -11.38
N ILE A 114 6.47 -4.03 -11.46
CA ILE A 114 6.07 -3.13 -12.55
C ILE A 114 6.74 -1.75 -12.45
N LEU A 115 7.01 -1.27 -11.23
CA LEU A 115 7.76 -0.03 -11.03
C LEU A 115 9.22 -0.20 -11.45
N ARG A 116 9.86 -1.29 -11.04
CA ARG A 116 11.24 -1.61 -11.43
C ARG A 116 11.38 -1.78 -12.94
N GLU A 117 10.45 -2.49 -13.58
CA GLU A 117 10.44 -2.71 -15.01
C GLU A 117 10.30 -1.39 -15.80
N GLN A 118 9.32 -0.56 -15.42
CA GLN A 118 8.99 0.65 -16.18
C GLN A 118 9.81 1.88 -15.76
N LYS A 119 10.38 1.87 -14.56
CA LYS A 119 11.31 2.91 -14.04
C LYS A 119 12.56 2.23 -13.43
N PRO A 120 13.51 1.74 -14.26
CA PRO A 120 14.62 0.91 -13.79
C PRO A 120 15.54 1.57 -12.76
N LYS A 121 15.55 2.92 -12.70
CA LYS A 121 16.39 3.70 -11.78
C LYS A 121 15.65 4.10 -10.48
N ALA A 122 14.38 3.73 -10.33
CA ALA A 122 13.61 4.09 -9.15
C ALA A 122 14.26 3.54 -7.87
N GLU A 123 14.36 4.38 -6.84
CA GLU A 123 14.78 3.96 -5.49
C GLU A 123 13.56 3.41 -4.76
N ILE A 124 13.55 2.09 -4.52
CA ILE A 124 12.42 1.35 -3.96
C ILE A 124 12.83 0.72 -2.64
N GLY A 125 12.11 1.02 -1.57
CA GLY A 125 12.35 0.46 -0.24
C GLY A 125 11.14 -0.29 0.31
N VAL A 126 11.42 -1.36 1.06
CA VAL A 126 10.46 -2.09 1.89
C VAL A 126 11.07 -2.28 3.27
N ILE A 127 10.46 -1.68 4.28
CA ILE A 127 10.90 -1.76 5.68
C ILE A 127 9.68 -2.24 6.49
N TYR A 128 9.83 -3.36 7.16
CA TYR A 128 8.69 -4.05 7.75
C TYR A 128 9.01 -4.66 9.12
N SER A 129 8.03 -4.70 9.99
CA SER A 129 8.12 -5.33 11.30
C SER A 129 7.89 -6.83 11.21
N TRP A 130 6.74 -7.26 10.74
CA TRP A 130 6.44 -8.69 10.59
C TRP A 130 7.19 -9.30 9.41
N ASP A 131 7.97 -10.36 9.68
CA ASP A 131 8.83 -11.01 8.68
C ASP A 131 8.07 -11.63 7.50
N GLY A 132 6.76 -11.89 7.65
CA GLY A 132 5.89 -12.41 6.58
C GLY A 132 5.84 -11.51 5.35
N ILE A 133 5.95 -10.19 5.51
CA ILE A 133 6.03 -9.24 4.38
C ILE A 133 7.18 -9.59 3.44
N GLY A 134 8.30 -10.05 4.00
CA GLY A 134 9.50 -10.41 3.24
C GLY A 134 9.29 -11.50 2.18
N TYR A 135 8.18 -12.23 2.20
CA TYR A 135 7.84 -13.28 1.22
C TYR A 135 6.88 -12.80 0.13
N LEU A 136 6.38 -11.56 0.20
CA LEU A 136 5.35 -11.04 -0.68
C LEU A 136 5.88 -10.16 -1.83
N PHE A 137 7.18 -10.08 -1.99
CA PHE A 137 7.81 -9.34 -3.09
C PHE A 137 9.18 -9.93 -3.46
N PRO A 138 9.61 -9.80 -4.74
CA PRO A 138 10.93 -10.25 -5.16
C PRO A 138 12.01 -9.28 -4.66
N LYS A 139 12.96 -9.78 -3.91
CA LYS A 139 14.06 -8.99 -3.32
C LYS A 139 14.88 -8.23 -4.39
N ALA A 140 15.04 -8.83 -5.58
CA ALA A 140 15.77 -8.21 -6.69
C ALA A 140 15.07 -6.99 -7.31
N ALA A 141 13.78 -6.77 -7.01
CA ALA A 141 13.04 -5.61 -7.51
C ALA A 141 13.24 -4.35 -6.66
N VAL A 142 13.79 -4.47 -5.45
CA VAL A 142 13.92 -3.35 -4.49
C VAL A 142 15.38 -3.01 -4.19
N ASN A 143 15.63 -1.79 -3.73
CA ASN A 143 16.95 -1.31 -3.32
C ASN A 143 17.20 -1.53 -1.82
N LYS A 144 16.12 -1.48 -1.03
CA LYS A 144 16.15 -1.69 0.40
C LYS A 144 15.11 -2.75 0.78
N ASP A 145 15.58 -3.81 1.42
CA ASP A 145 14.78 -4.85 2.07
C ASP A 145 15.24 -4.95 3.52
N LEU A 146 14.36 -4.67 4.48
CA LEU A 146 14.70 -4.69 5.90
C LEU A 146 13.54 -5.14 6.77
N GLY A 147 13.65 -6.35 7.31
CA GLY A 147 12.81 -6.85 8.40
C GLY A 147 13.33 -6.39 9.76
N THR A 148 12.45 -6.08 10.68
CA THR A 148 12.81 -5.61 12.03
C THR A 148 12.27 -6.50 13.15
N HIS A 149 11.74 -7.69 12.80
CA HIS A 149 11.34 -8.74 13.75
C HIS A 149 10.37 -8.20 14.82
N ASP A 150 9.18 -7.80 14.39
CA ASP A 150 8.08 -7.28 15.21
C ASP A 150 8.43 -6.00 16.02
N ASN A 151 9.39 -5.22 15.50
CA ASN A 151 9.83 -3.99 16.15
C ASN A 151 9.50 -2.72 15.34
N ASP A 152 8.31 -2.17 15.54
CA ASP A 152 7.82 -0.97 14.87
C ASP A 152 8.68 0.27 15.13
N SER A 153 9.28 0.37 16.32
CA SER A 153 10.17 1.49 16.64
C SER A 153 11.44 1.44 15.80
N LEU A 154 12.00 0.24 15.59
CA LEU A 154 13.16 0.03 14.73
C LEU A 154 12.81 0.25 13.26
N ALA A 155 11.63 -0.26 12.81
CA ALA A 155 11.11 0.01 11.47
C ALA A 155 10.96 1.51 11.22
N THR A 156 10.43 2.25 12.20
CA THR A 156 10.31 3.71 12.13
C THR A 156 11.67 4.39 12.03
N ALA A 157 12.63 4.04 12.90
CA ALA A 157 13.97 4.63 12.87
C ALA A 157 14.70 4.38 11.55
N ALA A 158 14.62 3.15 11.03
CA ALA A 158 15.20 2.78 9.74
C ALA A 158 14.52 3.53 8.58
N SER A 159 13.20 3.68 8.61
CA SER A 159 12.44 4.43 7.60
C SER A 159 12.80 5.91 7.60
N VAL A 160 12.91 6.53 8.79
CA VAL A 160 13.35 7.93 8.94
C VAL A 160 14.75 8.15 8.34
N ALA A 161 15.68 7.24 8.64
CA ALA A 161 17.04 7.30 8.09
C ALA A 161 17.02 7.16 6.56
N TYR A 162 16.29 6.18 6.04
CA TYR A 162 16.21 5.90 4.61
C TYR A 162 15.55 7.06 3.82
N ILE A 163 14.47 7.64 4.36
CA ILE A 163 13.80 8.82 3.79
C ILE A 163 14.81 9.99 3.66
N LYS A 164 15.56 10.30 4.74
CA LYS A 164 16.50 11.41 4.76
C LYS A 164 17.71 11.18 3.84
N GLU A 165 18.23 9.96 3.79
CA GLU A 165 19.43 9.61 3.04
C GLU A 165 19.15 9.40 1.55
N LYS A 166 18.14 8.61 1.21
CA LYS A 166 17.90 8.12 -0.15
C LYS A 166 16.78 8.86 -0.88
N LYS A 167 15.84 9.46 -0.15
CA LYS A 167 14.65 10.11 -0.75
C LYS A 167 13.98 9.18 -1.76
N PRO A 168 13.47 8.00 -1.31
CA PRO A 168 13.01 6.94 -2.21
C PRO A 168 11.85 7.40 -3.10
N ASP A 169 11.81 6.89 -4.33
CA ASP A 169 10.65 7.07 -5.22
C ASP A 169 9.43 6.34 -4.65
N PHE A 170 9.64 5.12 -4.14
CA PHE A 170 8.61 4.34 -3.47
C PHE A 170 9.14 3.71 -2.18
N LEU A 171 8.44 3.89 -1.08
CA LEU A 171 8.75 3.25 0.20
C LEU A 171 7.47 2.63 0.77
N PHE A 172 7.50 1.34 1.04
CA PHE A 172 6.52 0.66 1.87
C PHE A 172 7.07 0.50 3.29
N ILE A 173 6.32 0.96 4.27
CA ILE A 173 6.60 0.84 5.70
C ILE A 173 5.49 0.02 6.31
N HIS A 174 5.82 -1.08 6.97
CA HIS A 174 4.86 -1.94 7.64
C HIS A 174 5.10 -1.92 9.15
N PHE A 175 4.05 -1.77 9.92
CA PHE A 175 3.98 -1.93 11.37
C PHE A 175 3.18 -3.19 11.71
N ASP A 176 3.71 -4.02 12.62
CA ASP A 176 3.07 -5.22 13.13
C ASP A 176 1.92 -4.89 14.11
N GLU A 177 2.04 -3.78 14.80
CA GLU A 177 1.00 -3.31 15.70
C GLU A 177 -0.07 -2.46 14.96
N PRO A 178 -1.32 -2.53 15.39
CA PRO A 178 -1.83 -3.03 16.67
C PRO A 178 -2.21 -4.52 16.69
N ASP A 179 -1.91 -5.32 15.66
CA ASP A 179 -2.33 -6.72 15.58
C ASP A 179 -1.72 -7.60 16.68
N GLY A 180 -0.42 -7.44 16.96
CA GLY A 180 0.24 -8.13 18.06
C GLY A 180 -0.45 -7.90 19.41
N THR A 181 -0.85 -6.68 19.71
CA THR A 181 -1.66 -6.36 20.90
C THR A 181 -3.05 -7.00 20.83
N GLY A 182 -3.67 -7.00 19.64
CA GLY A 182 -4.95 -7.66 19.40
C GLY A 182 -4.93 -9.14 19.73
N HIS A 183 -3.94 -9.88 19.25
CA HIS A 183 -3.76 -11.30 19.53
C HIS A 183 -3.44 -11.58 21.01
N ASN A 184 -2.56 -10.81 21.61
CA ASN A 184 -2.12 -11.05 22.98
C ASN A 184 -3.18 -10.68 24.02
N ILE A 185 -3.85 -9.54 23.85
CA ILE A 185 -4.74 -8.96 24.85
C ILE A 185 -6.19 -8.94 24.35
N GLY A 186 -6.42 -8.48 23.11
CA GLY A 186 -7.73 -8.40 22.47
C GLY A 186 -7.89 -7.17 21.59
N HIS A 187 -8.65 -7.31 20.52
CA HIS A 187 -9.07 -6.20 19.67
C HIS A 187 -10.25 -5.44 20.28
N ASN A 188 -10.43 -4.17 19.89
CA ASN A 188 -11.54 -3.31 20.26
C ASN A 188 -11.69 -3.09 21.79
N ILE A 189 -10.58 -3.06 22.50
CA ILE A 189 -10.48 -2.80 23.96
C ILE A 189 -9.42 -1.71 24.22
N GLN A 190 -9.40 -1.15 25.41
CA GLN A 190 -8.55 0.00 25.74
C GLN A 190 -7.05 -0.23 25.46
N PRO A 191 -6.40 -1.36 25.83
CA PRO A 191 -5.00 -1.59 25.49
C PRO A 191 -4.70 -1.56 23.99
N TYR A 192 -5.61 -2.04 23.15
CA TYR A 192 -5.50 -1.98 21.69
C TYR A 192 -5.62 -0.53 21.19
N PHE A 193 -6.54 0.28 21.76
CA PHE A 193 -6.66 1.69 21.41
C PHE A 193 -5.43 2.49 21.83
N ASP A 194 -4.84 2.17 22.99
CA ASP A 194 -3.59 2.78 23.47
C ASP A 194 -2.42 2.44 22.52
N GLN A 195 -2.41 1.23 21.96
CA GLN A 195 -1.40 0.82 20.98
C GLN A 195 -1.57 1.58 19.65
N VAL A 196 -2.79 1.74 19.15
CA VAL A 196 -3.05 2.59 17.98
C VAL A 196 -2.57 4.03 18.20
N THR A 197 -2.76 4.57 19.41
CA THR A 197 -2.23 5.89 19.77
C THR A 197 -0.70 5.94 19.71
N LYS A 198 0.00 4.89 20.12
CA LYS A 198 1.48 4.80 19.97
C LYS A 198 1.89 4.73 18.51
N ASN A 199 1.15 3.98 17.67
CA ASN A 199 1.41 3.90 16.23
C ASN A 199 1.20 5.26 15.54
N ASP A 200 0.23 6.07 16.00
CA ASP A 200 0.07 7.44 15.51
C ASP A 200 1.30 8.33 15.83
N VAL A 201 1.95 8.12 16.99
CA VAL A 201 3.21 8.80 17.31
C VAL A 201 4.35 8.36 16.37
N LEU A 202 4.43 7.07 16.01
CA LEU A 202 5.42 6.58 15.05
C LEU A 202 5.15 7.14 13.65
N LEU A 203 3.89 7.19 13.23
CA LEU A 203 3.47 7.89 12.01
C LEU A 203 3.96 9.35 12.01
N GLY A 204 3.75 10.07 13.11
CA GLY A 204 4.22 11.46 13.26
C GLY A 204 5.71 11.63 13.01
N LYS A 205 6.56 10.68 13.45
CA LYS A 205 8.01 10.70 13.17
C LYS A 205 8.32 10.53 11.69
N ILE A 206 7.57 9.68 10.97
CA ILE A 206 7.73 9.50 9.52
C ILE A 206 7.30 10.77 8.79
N LEU A 207 6.13 11.35 9.12
CA LEU A 207 5.66 12.58 8.53
C LEU A 207 6.68 13.73 8.73
N GLN A 208 7.28 13.81 9.92
CA GLN A 208 8.31 14.80 10.20
C GLN A 208 9.59 14.56 9.38
N ALA A 209 9.99 13.29 9.20
CA ALA A 209 11.15 12.96 8.37
C ALA A 209 10.96 13.36 6.90
N VAL A 210 9.76 13.23 6.35
CA VAL A 210 9.41 13.68 5.00
C VAL A 210 9.54 15.22 4.89
N LYS A 211 9.10 15.96 5.92
CA LYS A 211 9.27 17.42 6.00
C LYS A 211 10.74 17.81 6.08
N ASP A 212 11.49 17.20 7.00
CA ASP A 212 12.92 17.46 7.22
C ASP A 212 13.76 17.17 5.96
N ALA A 213 13.38 16.17 5.16
CA ALA A 213 14.04 15.82 3.91
C ALA A 213 13.71 16.76 2.75
N GLY A 214 12.80 17.74 2.95
CA GLY A 214 12.32 18.64 1.90
C GLY A 214 11.45 17.95 0.84
N MET A 215 10.78 16.85 1.22
CA MET A 215 9.97 16.03 0.31
C MET A 215 8.46 16.28 0.44
N TRP A 216 8.03 17.10 1.42
CA TRP A 216 6.61 17.23 1.80
C TRP A 216 5.68 17.61 0.65
N ASP A 217 6.10 18.54 -0.20
CA ASP A 217 5.25 19.11 -1.26
C ASP A 217 5.22 18.25 -2.54
N ASN A 218 6.06 17.22 -2.61
CA ASN A 218 6.15 16.33 -3.77
C ASN A 218 5.98 14.84 -3.40
N THR A 219 5.51 14.55 -2.19
CA THR A 219 5.26 13.21 -1.69
C THR A 219 3.78 12.94 -1.50
N ILE A 220 3.29 11.84 -2.06
CA ILE A 220 2.02 11.23 -1.65
C ILE A 220 2.29 10.25 -0.50
N ILE A 221 1.52 10.36 0.57
CA ILE A 221 1.56 9.44 1.71
C ILE A 221 0.19 8.78 1.79
N LEU A 222 0.16 7.45 1.78
CA LEU A 222 -1.02 6.61 1.91
C LEU A 222 -0.88 5.75 3.16
N LEU A 223 -1.85 5.84 4.06
CA LEU A 223 -1.99 5.03 5.26
C LEU A 223 -3.18 4.09 5.11
N THR A 224 -2.97 2.81 5.38
CA THR A 224 -4.04 1.81 5.37
C THR A 224 -3.70 0.64 6.30
N ALA A 225 -4.55 -0.38 6.32
CA ALA A 225 -4.37 -1.64 7.01
C ALA A 225 -4.69 -2.79 6.06
N ASP A 226 -4.35 -3.98 6.49
CA ASP A 226 -4.68 -5.23 5.79
C ASP A 226 -6.02 -5.81 6.26
N HIS A 227 -6.30 -5.77 7.55
CA HIS A 227 -7.56 -6.20 8.19
C HIS A 227 -7.77 -5.45 9.51
N GLY A 228 -8.87 -5.70 10.16
CA GLY A 228 -9.11 -5.39 11.56
C GLY A 228 -9.11 -6.68 12.38
N GLY A 229 -9.88 -6.71 13.48
CA GLY A 229 -9.94 -7.92 14.29
C GLY A 229 -11.08 -7.90 15.30
N ILE A 230 -11.39 -9.07 15.84
CA ILE A 230 -12.41 -9.29 16.86
C ILE A 230 -11.89 -10.23 17.94
N LYS A 231 -12.17 -9.94 19.23
CA LYS A 231 -11.63 -10.71 20.35
C LYS A 231 -10.09 -10.80 20.27
N LYS A 232 -9.55 -12.00 20.11
CA LYS A 232 -8.09 -12.25 19.97
C LYS A 232 -7.71 -12.79 18.60
N GLY A 233 -8.44 -12.44 17.53
CA GLY A 233 -8.16 -12.98 16.21
C GLY A 233 -8.84 -12.20 15.09
N HIS A 234 -8.63 -12.71 13.90
CA HIS A 234 -9.13 -12.21 12.63
C HIS A 234 -9.22 -13.37 11.62
N GLY A 235 -9.48 -13.12 10.33
CA GLY A 235 -9.61 -14.13 9.28
C GLY A 235 -11.04 -14.40 8.89
N GLY A 236 -11.99 -13.88 9.66
CA GLY A 236 -13.43 -14.03 9.42
C GLY A 236 -14.02 -12.95 8.53
N LYS A 237 -15.35 -12.82 8.62
CA LYS A 237 -16.16 -11.97 7.73
C LYS A 237 -16.96 -10.90 8.45
N THR A 238 -16.65 -10.64 9.72
CA THR A 238 -17.30 -9.55 10.45
C THR A 238 -16.81 -8.19 9.95
N MET A 239 -17.59 -7.14 10.16
CA MET A 239 -17.15 -5.80 9.75
C MET A 239 -15.94 -5.31 10.55
N GLU A 240 -15.81 -5.76 11.79
CA GLU A 240 -14.65 -5.49 12.63
C GLU A 240 -13.36 -6.09 12.05
N GLU A 241 -13.45 -7.23 11.38
CA GLU A 241 -12.31 -7.87 10.71
C GLU A 241 -12.05 -7.32 9.31
N MET A 242 -13.11 -6.96 8.58
CA MET A 242 -13.05 -6.60 7.16
C MET A 242 -12.86 -5.11 6.89
N GLN A 243 -13.32 -4.23 7.79
CA GLN A 243 -13.37 -2.80 7.53
C GLN A 243 -12.12 -2.10 8.02
N ILE A 244 -11.40 -1.49 7.08
CA ILE A 244 -10.11 -0.84 7.30
C ILE A 244 -10.13 0.63 6.90
N PRO A 245 -9.25 1.47 7.48
CA PRO A 245 -9.05 2.84 7.00
C PRO A 245 -8.26 2.85 5.70
N TRP A 246 -8.49 3.86 4.87
CA TRP A 246 -7.69 4.19 3.71
C TRP A 246 -7.60 5.72 3.62
N ILE A 247 -6.40 6.27 3.87
CA ILE A 247 -6.19 7.71 4.03
C ILE A 247 -5.01 8.11 3.16
N ILE A 248 -5.20 9.07 2.26
CA ILE A 248 -4.17 9.53 1.35
C ILE A 248 -4.05 11.05 1.40
N ARG A 249 -2.83 11.57 1.41
CA ARG A 249 -2.54 13.01 1.33
C ARG A 249 -1.37 13.27 0.40
N GLY A 250 -1.32 14.45 -0.20
CA GLY A 250 -0.19 14.90 -1.04
C GLY A 250 -0.63 15.75 -2.22
N PRO A 251 0.29 16.08 -3.12
CA PRO A 251 -0.03 16.88 -4.30
C PRO A 251 -1.07 16.20 -5.19
N GLY A 252 -2.03 16.98 -5.67
CA GLY A 252 -3.13 16.47 -6.51
C GLY A 252 -4.24 15.73 -5.76
N VAL A 253 -4.06 15.42 -4.48
CA VAL A 253 -5.10 14.78 -3.66
C VAL A 253 -6.20 15.79 -3.31
N ALA A 254 -7.46 15.36 -3.37
CA ALA A 254 -8.60 16.16 -2.94
C ALA A 254 -8.73 16.14 -1.40
N ASN A 255 -9.33 17.16 -0.83
CA ASN A 255 -9.66 17.17 0.60
C ASN A 255 -11.12 16.75 0.76
N LYS A 256 -11.37 15.45 0.93
CA LYS A 256 -12.74 14.91 1.05
C LYS A 256 -12.79 13.47 1.55
N GLU A 257 -13.95 13.09 2.02
CA GLU A 257 -14.29 11.69 2.21
C GLU A 257 -14.59 10.99 0.88
N ILE A 258 -13.98 9.83 0.65
CA ILE A 258 -14.20 8.98 -0.52
C ILE A 258 -15.50 8.20 -0.31
N LYS A 259 -16.41 8.28 -1.27
CA LYS A 259 -17.73 7.61 -1.22
C LYS A 259 -17.76 6.33 -2.07
N SER A 260 -16.88 6.21 -3.05
CA SER A 260 -16.75 4.98 -3.83
C SER A 260 -16.22 3.82 -2.98
N SER A 261 -16.57 2.61 -3.38
CA SER A 261 -16.02 1.40 -2.75
C SER A 261 -14.53 1.30 -2.98
N VAL A 262 -13.79 1.00 -1.92
CA VAL A 262 -12.34 0.74 -1.94
C VAL A 262 -12.10 -0.64 -1.35
N VAL A 263 -11.33 -1.47 -2.08
CA VAL A 263 -10.87 -2.77 -1.62
C VAL A 263 -9.36 -2.77 -1.56
N THR A 264 -8.77 -3.57 -0.69
CA THR A 264 -7.32 -3.55 -0.42
C THR A 264 -6.46 -3.62 -1.70
N TYR A 265 -6.85 -4.41 -2.70
CA TYR A 265 -6.13 -4.54 -3.98
C TYR A 265 -6.21 -3.27 -4.87
N ASP A 266 -7.12 -2.33 -4.61
CA ASP A 266 -7.18 -1.04 -5.30
C ASP A 266 -5.97 -0.15 -4.96
N THR A 267 -5.29 -0.47 -3.87
CA THR A 267 -4.07 0.25 -3.44
C THR A 267 -2.96 0.14 -4.49
N ALA A 268 -2.60 -1.07 -4.94
CA ALA A 268 -1.57 -1.23 -5.99
C ALA A 268 -1.96 -0.51 -7.29
N ALA A 269 -3.23 -0.62 -7.71
CA ALA A 269 -3.72 0.06 -8.90
C ALA A 269 -3.64 1.59 -8.76
N THR A 270 -3.92 2.13 -7.57
CA THR A 270 -3.80 3.56 -7.26
C THR A 270 -2.34 4.00 -7.29
N LEU A 271 -1.43 3.23 -6.70
CA LEU A 271 0.01 3.49 -6.75
C LEU A 271 0.53 3.49 -8.18
N ALA A 272 0.13 2.49 -8.99
CA ALA A 272 0.49 2.42 -10.40
C ALA A 272 -0.01 3.65 -11.19
N TRP A 273 -1.25 4.07 -10.93
CA TRP A 273 -1.84 5.25 -11.55
C TRP A 273 -1.09 6.54 -11.16
N ILE A 274 -0.72 6.71 -9.88
CA ILE A 274 0.08 7.84 -9.40
C ILE A 274 1.42 7.91 -10.13
N PHE A 275 2.10 6.77 -10.30
CA PHE A 275 3.38 6.69 -10.99
C PHE A 275 3.28 6.75 -12.52
N GLY A 276 2.07 6.68 -13.09
CA GLY A 276 1.85 6.60 -14.53
C GLY A 276 2.34 5.28 -15.13
N LEU A 277 2.19 4.18 -14.39
CA LEU A 277 2.60 2.85 -14.82
C LEU A 277 1.48 2.13 -15.56
N LYS A 278 1.86 1.28 -16.49
CA LYS A 278 0.98 0.32 -17.15
C LYS A 278 0.76 -0.86 -16.22
N THR A 279 -0.49 -1.12 -15.85
CA THR A 279 -0.83 -2.25 -14.98
C THR A 279 -0.91 -3.55 -15.78
N PRO A 280 -0.54 -4.70 -15.18
CA PRO A 280 -0.79 -6.02 -15.77
C PRO A 280 -2.30 -6.26 -15.96
N GLN A 281 -2.68 -6.96 -17.02
CA GLN A 281 -4.09 -7.26 -17.29
C GLN A 281 -4.70 -8.17 -16.22
N VAL A 282 -3.87 -8.97 -15.56
CA VAL A 282 -4.28 -9.89 -14.49
C VAL A 282 -4.68 -9.18 -13.20
N TRP A 283 -4.33 -7.89 -13.03
CA TRP A 283 -4.79 -7.12 -11.88
C TRP A 283 -6.29 -6.81 -12.00
N THR A 284 -7.01 -6.99 -10.89
CA THR A 284 -8.44 -6.71 -10.76
C THR A 284 -8.72 -5.38 -10.06
N GLY A 285 -7.74 -4.85 -9.32
CA GLY A 285 -7.81 -3.57 -8.64
C GLY A 285 -7.99 -2.39 -9.60
N ARG A 286 -8.67 -1.36 -9.13
CA ARG A 286 -8.94 -0.12 -9.86
C ARG A 286 -8.36 1.06 -9.10
N PRO A 287 -7.80 2.07 -9.79
CA PRO A 287 -7.30 3.25 -9.10
C PRO A 287 -8.45 4.03 -8.44
N VAL A 288 -8.25 4.43 -7.20
CA VAL A 288 -9.20 5.25 -6.41
C VAL A 288 -9.12 6.69 -6.90
N THR A 289 -9.55 6.95 -8.13
CA THR A 289 -9.44 8.27 -8.78
C THR A 289 -10.28 9.34 -8.09
N GLU A 290 -11.34 8.95 -7.37
CA GLU A 290 -12.13 9.89 -6.56
C GLU A 290 -11.27 10.62 -5.50
N ALA A 291 -10.15 10.04 -5.07
CA ALA A 291 -9.25 10.66 -4.10
C ALA A 291 -8.49 11.88 -4.65
N PHE A 292 -8.59 12.17 -5.95
CA PHE A 292 -7.79 13.20 -6.62
C PHE A 292 -8.64 14.35 -7.17
N LYS A 293 -7.97 15.52 -7.43
CA LYS A 293 -8.60 16.74 -7.98
C LYS A 293 -8.82 16.63 -9.48
#